data_57901f129357c50844a7db28ebf91d6d
#
_entry.id   57901f129357c50844a7db28ebf91d6d
#
_cell.length_a   1.000
_cell.length_b   1.000
_cell.length_c   1.000
_cell.angle_alpha   90.00
_cell.angle_beta   90.00
_cell.angle_gamma   90.00
#
_symmetry.space_group_name_H-M   'P 1'
#
loop_
_entity.id
_entity.type
_entity.pdbx_description
1 polymer ?
#
loop_
_entity_poly.entity_id
_entity_poly.type
_entity_poly.pdbx_seq_one_letter_code
_entity_poly.pdbx_strand_id
1 'polypeptide(L)'
;MKNHSQIGLGFRREIADAFLDGSIKPDFIEVAPENWIELGGYWGDVFRKVTERLPLIAHGLSLSIGSPEELDYEFLKKLKTFLRTFNVKVYSEHLSFAKFENAHLFDLLPIPFREDSVKHISLRIRQVQDFLEMPLAIENVSYYTSVEAEMSESAFINNIVTESGCNLLLDVNNVFVNGSNHGYDPYQFIDTMPLDKVTYIHMAGHKRIAPDLIIDTHGEAIIEPVYQLFDYTLKKMNPVPVLLERDFNFPEIKELKAELSALKKIANKNLNYHAIH
;
A
#
# COMPACT_ATOMS: atom_id res chain seq x y z
N MET A 1 -7.56 -20.88 12.79
CA MET A 1 -6.70 -19.94 12.03
C MET A 1 -6.63 -20.45 10.59
N LYS A 2 -6.69 -19.58 9.57
CA LYS A 2 -6.55 -20.03 8.18
C LYS A 2 -5.10 -20.48 7.98
N ASN A 3 -4.91 -21.73 7.58
CA ASN A 3 -3.59 -22.35 7.38
C ASN A 3 -2.90 -21.91 6.06
N HIS A 4 -3.24 -20.76 5.51
CA HIS A 4 -2.65 -20.23 4.28
C HIS A 4 -2.60 -18.70 4.30
N SER A 5 -1.60 -18.14 3.62
CA SER A 5 -1.46 -16.69 3.43
C SER A 5 -2.61 -16.14 2.61
N GLN A 6 -3.08 -14.96 2.97
CA GLN A 6 -4.12 -14.25 2.21
C GLN A 6 -3.44 -13.43 1.11
N ILE A 7 -3.86 -13.65 -0.14
CA ILE A 7 -3.37 -12.91 -1.31
C ILE A 7 -4.54 -12.13 -1.90
N GLY A 8 -4.40 -10.82 -1.92
CA GLY A 8 -5.35 -9.87 -2.49
C GLY A 8 -4.96 -9.38 -3.87
N LEU A 9 -5.88 -8.67 -4.49
CA LEU A 9 -5.69 -7.97 -5.77
C LEU A 9 -6.36 -6.60 -5.72
N GLY A 10 -5.67 -5.58 -6.24
CA GLY A 10 -6.27 -4.26 -6.47
C GLY A 10 -7.49 -4.38 -7.39
N PHE A 11 -8.65 -3.90 -6.92
CA PHE A 11 -9.86 -3.91 -7.73
C PHE A 11 -9.89 -2.68 -8.63
N ARG A 12 -9.87 -2.92 -9.95
CA ARG A 12 -9.96 -1.88 -10.99
C ARG A 12 -11.10 -2.23 -11.94
N ARG A 13 -11.68 -1.19 -12.57
CA ARG A 13 -12.87 -1.34 -13.45
C ARG A 13 -12.55 -2.21 -14.67
N GLU A 14 -11.34 -2.16 -15.17
CA GLU A 14 -10.83 -2.87 -16.34
C GLU A 14 -10.90 -4.39 -16.20
N ILE A 15 -10.82 -4.89 -14.97
CA ILE A 15 -10.83 -6.33 -14.67
C ILE A 15 -12.08 -6.74 -13.87
N ALA A 16 -13.07 -5.85 -13.74
CA ALA A 16 -14.25 -6.10 -12.92
C ALA A 16 -15.05 -7.34 -13.36
N ASP A 17 -15.12 -7.60 -14.66
CA ASP A 17 -15.84 -8.78 -15.20
C ASP A 17 -15.22 -10.09 -14.70
N ALA A 18 -13.89 -10.15 -14.56
CA ALA A 18 -13.20 -11.32 -14.05
C ALA A 18 -13.51 -11.61 -12.56
N PHE A 19 -13.84 -10.59 -11.79
CA PHE A 19 -14.35 -10.75 -10.42
C PHE A 19 -15.82 -11.20 -10.41
N LEU A 20 -16.64 -10.67 -11.32
CA LEU A 20 -18.06 -10.97 -11.38
C LEU A 20 -18.32 -12.40 -11.84
N ASP A 21 -17.63 -12.86 -12.87
CA ASP A 21 -17.75 -14.22 -13.43
C ASP A 21 -16.95 -15.26 -12.64
N GLY A 22 -16.12 -14.82 -11.69
CA GLY A 22 -15.28 -15.68 -10.86
C GLY A 22 -14.06 -16.25 -11.58
N SER A 23 -13.67 -15.67 -12.71
CA SER A 23 -12.42 -16.01 -13.41
C SER A 23 -11.21 -15.69 -12.56
N ILE A 24 -11.29 -14.67 -11.70
CA ILE A 24 -10.27 -14.34 -10.69
C ILE A 24 -10.88 -14.38 -9.28
N LYS A 25 -10.16 -14.97 -8.33
CA LYS A 25 -10.66 -15.20 -6.97
C LYS A 25 -9.54 -14.94 -5.96
N PRO A 26 -9.19 -13.68 -5.69
CA PRO A 26 -8.27 -13.35 -4.60
C PRO A 26 -8.95 -13.59 -3.23
N ASP A 27 -8.15 -13.61 -2.17
CA ASP A 27 -8.67 -13.77 -0.81
C ASP A 27 -9.31 -12.46 -0.28
N PHE A 28 -8.92 -11.30 -0.82
CA PHE A 28 -9.48 -9.97 -0.56
C PHE A 28 -9.23 -9.02 -1.74
N ILE A 29 -9.85 -7.86 -1.71
CA ILE A 29 -9.62 -6.78 -2.68
C ILE A 29 -9.19 -5.50 -1.97
N GLU A 30 -8.52 -4.63 -2.74
CA GLU A 30 -8.21 -3.27 -2.31
C GLU A 30 -8.72 -2.24 -3.32
N VAL A 31 -9.12 -1.08 -2.82
CA VAL A 31 -9.53 0.06 -3.63
C VAL A 31 -9.06 1.38 -3.02
N ALA A 32 -8.88 2.40 -3.86
CA ALA A 32 -8.83 3.78 -3.42
C ALA A 32 -10.28 4.24 -3.12
N PRO A 33 -10.63 4.54 -1.87
CA PRO A 33 -12.00 4.86 -1.49
C PRO A 33 -12.56 6.08 -2.23
N GLU A 34 -11.73 7.02 -2.62
CA GLU A 34 -12.08 8.23 -3.37
C GLU A 34 -12.82 7.92 -4.68
N ASN A 35 -12.46 6.79 -5.31
CA ASN A 35 -13.07 6.35 -6.56
C ASN A 35 -14.46 5.72 -6.37
N TRP A 36 -14.87 5.45 -5.13
CA TRP A 36 -16.08 4.67 -4.80
C TRP A 36 -16.99 5.35 -3.79
N ILE A 37 -16.52 6.37 -3.07
CA ILE A 37 -17.34 7.18 -2.17
C ILE A 37 -18.49 7.80 -2.97
N GLU A 38 -19.72 7.59 -2.47
CA GLU A 38 -20.95 8.12 -3.07
C GLU A 38 -21.20 7.68 -4.53
N LEU A 39 -20.47 6.68 -5.03
CA LEU A 39 -20.64 6.18 -6.39
C LEU A 39 -21.92 5.34 -6.51
N GLY A 40 -22.85 5.78 -7.35
CA GLY A 40 -24.08 5.08 -7.70
C GLY A 40 -24.05 4.45 -9.09
N GLY A 41 -25.25 4.04 -9.55
CA GLY A 41 -25.44 3.48 -10.89
C GLY A 41 -24.69 2.15 -11.10
N TYR A 42 -24.39 1.83 -12.36
CA TYR A 42 -23.80 0.55 -12.75
C TYR A 42 -22.54 0.20 -11.94
N TRP A 43 -21.59 1.12 -11.81
CA TRP A 43 -20.35 0.85 -11.09
C TRP A 43 -20.53 0.71 -9.58
N GLY A 44 -21.47 1.45 -8.99
CA GLY A 44 -21.85 1.24 -7.59
C GLY A 44 -22.47 -0.13 -7.35
N ASP A 45 -23.26 -0.66 -8.30
CA ASP A 45 -23.86 -1.99 -8.23
C ASP A 45 -22.82 -3.11 -8.41
N VAL A 46 -21.88 -2.92 -9.36
CA VAL A 46 -20.74 -3.83 -9.55
C VAL A 46 -19.90 -3.91 -8.28
N PHE A 47 -19.55 -2.76 -7.70
CA PHE A 47 -18.73 -2.70 -6.49
C PHE A 47 -19.42 -3.41 -5.31
N ARG A 48 -20.71 -3.15 -5.08
CA ARG A 48 -21.46 -3.88 -4.03
C ARG A 48 -21.45 -5.39 -4.22
N LYS A 49 -21.70 -5.88 -5.44
CA LYS A 49 -21.65 -7.32 -5.74
C LYS A 49 -20.30 -7.96 -5.46
N VAL A 50 -19.21 -7.25 -5.66
CA VAL A 50 -17.85 -7.75 -5.40
C VAL A 50 -17.56 -7.72 -3.90
N THR A 51 -17.87 -6.61 -3.21
CA THR A 51 -17.63 -6.43 -1.76
C THR A 51 -18.52 -7.28 -0.87
N GLU A 52 -19.70 -7.72 -1.36
CA GLU A 52 -20.52 -8.73 -0.67
C GLU A 52 -19.85 -10.10 -0.59
N ARG A 53 -18.90 -10.39 -1.47
CA ARG A 53 -18.23 -11.70 -1.58
C ARG A 53 -16.78 -11.70 -1.09
N LEU A 54 -16.11 -10.57 -1.17
CA LEU A 54 -14.69 -10.44 -0.85
C LEU A 54 -14.47 -9.38 0.23
N PRO A 55 -13.62 -9.66 1.23
CA PRO A 55 -13.17 -8.64 2.17
C PRO A 55 -12.53 -7.46 1.44
N LEU A 56 -12.73 -6.24 1.97
CA LEU A 56 -12.24 -5.00 1.40
C LEU A 56 -11.18 -4.38 2.31
N ILE A 57 -10.05 -4.00 1.72
CA ILE A 57 -9.07 -3.06 2.25
C ILE A 57 -9.25 -1.73 1.50
N ALA A 58 -9.10 -0.62 2.19
CA ALA A 58 -9.10 0.71 1.59
C ALA A 58 -7.70 1.33 1.68
N HIS A 59 -7.18 1.77 0.53
CA HIS A 59 -5.90 2.46 0.40
C HIS A 59 -6.13 3.82 -0.24
N GLY A 60 -5.94 4.90 0.55
CA GLY A 60 -6.31 6.25 0.17
C GLY A 60 -5.25 6.97 -0.65
N LEU A 61 -5.71 7.91 -1.46
CA LEU A 61 -4.87 8.74 -2.34
C LEU A 61 -4.93 10.23 -1.98
N SER A 62 -5.94 10.65 -1.21
CA SER A 62 -6.33 12.06 -1.15
C SER A 62 -6.14 12.71 0.21
N LEU A 63 -5.81 11.97 1.24
CA LEU A 63 -5.62 12.53 2.58
C LEU A 63 -4.42 13.47 2.65
N SER A 64 -3.39 13.21 1.80
CA SER A 64 -2.20 14.05 1.70
C SER A 64 -1.59 14.31 3.09
N ILE A 65 -1.20 13.23 3.77
CA ILE A 65 -0.81 13.26 5.18
C ILE A 65 0.38 14.20 5.46
N GLY A 66 1.25 14.38 4.46
CA GLY A 66 2.41 15.29 4.54
C GLY A 66 2.10 16.75 4.21
N SER A 67 0.86 17.10 3.82
CA SER A 67 0.51 18.48 3.48
C SER A 67 0.66 19.42 4.68
N PRO A 68 1.11 20.68 4.48
CA PRO A 68 1.05 21.70 5.51
C PRO A 68 -0.36 22.25 5.76
N GLU A 69 -1.31 21.96 4.86
CA GLU A 69 -2.69 22.43 4.96
C GLU A 69 -3.46 21.66 6.03
N GLU A 70 -4.59 22.20 6.47
CA GLU A 70 -5.49 21.52 7.39
C GLU A 70 -6.06 20.22 6.79
N LEU A 71 -6.42 19.28 7.65
CA LEU A 71 -7.11 18.05 7.23
C LEU A 71 -8.49 18.39 6.67
N ASP A 72 -8.85 17.75 5.56
CA ASP A 72 -10.19 17.85 4.97
C ASP A 72 -11.19 17.00 5.78
N TYR A 73 -11.84 17.59 6.76
CA TYR A 73 -12.81 16.92 7.62
C TYR A 73 -14.10 16.52 6.88
N GLU A 74 -14.45 17.19 5.79
CA GLU A 74 -15.60 16.79 4.97
C GLU A 74 -15.27 15.50 4.19
N PHE A 75 -14.05 15.38 3.66
CA PHE A 75 -13.57 14.14 3.09
C PHE A 75 -13.49 13.03 4.14
N LEU A 76 -12.90 13.30 5.31
CA LEU A 76 -12.79 12.31 6.40
C LEU A 76 -14.15 11.79 6.86
N LYS A 77 -15.19 12.62 6.87
CA LYS A 77 -16.56 12.21 7.20
C LYS A 77 -17.14 11.25 6.17
N LYS A 78 -16.94 11.54 4.90
CA LYS A 78 -17.35 10.65 3.80
C LYS A 78 -16.58 9.33 3.83
N LEU A 79 -15.27 9.41 4.04
CA LEU A 79 -14.40 8.25 4.21
C LEU A 79 -14.85 7.38 5.39
N LYS A 80 -15.10 7.96 6.58
CA LYS A 80 -15.60 7.23 7.75
C LYS A 80 -16.91 6.50 7.44
N THR A 81 -17.80 7.15 6.70
CA THR A 81 -19.07 6.54 6.27
C THR A 81 -18.83 5.36 5.33
N PHE A 82 -17.93 5.51 4.35
CA PHE A 82 -17.54 4.45 3.42
C PHE A 82 -16.93 3.24 4.16
N LEU A 83 -15.94 3.48 5.02
CA LEU A 83 -15.26 2.43 5.78
C LEU A 83 -16.25 1.61 6.63
N ARG A 84 -17.22 2.28 7.26
CA ARG A 84 -18.28 1.63 8.05
C ARG A 84 -19.27 0.87 7.16
N THR A 85 -19.72 1.46 6.05
CA THR A 85 -20.69 0.84 5.13
C THR A 85 -20.17 -0.47 4.56
N PHE A 86 -18.91 -0.52 4.17
CA PHE A 86 -18.28 -1.71 3.59
C PHE A 86 -17.53 -2.57 4.61
N ASN A 87 -17.66 -2.27 5.92
CA ASN A 87 -17.03 -3.02 7.01
C ASN A 87 -15.50 -3.18 6.82
N VAL A 88 -14.86 -2.14 6.32
CA VAL A 88 -13.41 -2.08 6.08
C VAL A 88 -12.68 -2.16 7.43
N LYS A 89 -11.70 -3.05 7.53
CA LYS A 89 -10.91 -3.26 8.78
C LYS A 89 -9.51 -2.69 8.70
N VAL A 90 -9.02 -2.43 7.51
CA VAL A 90 -7.70 -1.86 7.26
C VAL A 90 -7.87 -0.67 6.33
N TYR A 91 -7.40 0.49 6.78
CA TYR A 91 -7.27 1.70 6.00
C TYR A 91 -5.81 2.15 5.99
N SER A 92 -5.30 2.47 4.84
CA SER A 92 -3.93 2.95 4.64
C SER A 92 -3.89 4.20 3.79
N GLU A 93 -2.80 4.93 3.86
CA GLU A 93 -2.51 6.14 3.08
C GLU A 93 -1.03 6.24 2.76
N HIS A 94 -0.71 6.93 1.68
CA HIS A 94 0.65 7.20 1.28
C HIS A 94 1.35 8.18 2.24
N LEU A 95 2.59 7.89 2.60
CA LEU A 95 3.45 8.81 3.35
C LEU A 95 4.04 9.86 2.39
N SER A 96 3.19 10.72 1.90
CA SER A 96 3.49 11.72 0.88
C SER A 96 2.62 12.96 1.03
N PHE A 97 2.85 13.96 0.19
CA PHE A 97 1.87 15.02 -0.02
C PHE A 97 1.48 15.08 -1.50
N ALA A 98 0.19 15.23 -1.75
CA ALA A 98 -0.41 15.29 -3.09
C ALA A 98 -1.24 16.58 -3.31
N LYS A 99 -1.26 17.48 -2.31
CA LYS A 99 -2.01 18.76 -2.35
C LYS A 99 -1.13 19.90 -1.89
N PHE A 100 -1.20 21.03 -2.61
CA PHE A 100 -0.61 22.30 -2.22
C PHE A 100 -1.48 23.45 -2.74
N GLU A 101 -1.76 24.45 -1.89
CA GLU A 101 -2.60 25.62 -2.23
C GLU A 101 -3.94 25.27 -2.92
N ASN A 102 -4.65 24.29 -2.39
CA ASN A 102 -5.90 23.73 -2.93
C ASN A 102 -5.79 23.09 -4.33
N ALA A 103 -4.59 22.89 -4.86
CA ALA A 103 -4.35 22.15 -6.10
C ALA A 103 -3.94 20.70 -5.79
N HIS A 104 -4.59 19.76 -6.50
CA HIS A 104 -4.11 18.38 -6.54
C HIS A 104 -2.94 18.30 -7.52
N LEU A 105 -1.82 17.75 -7.07
CA LEU A 105 -0.62 17.62 -7.88
C LEU A 105 -0.65 16.41 -8.82
N PHE A 106 -1.61 15.49 -8.61
CA PHE A 106 -1.73 14.22 -9.32
C PHE A 106 -0.45 13.37 -9.27
N ASP A 107 0.37 13.59 -8.25
CA ASP A 107 1.61 12.86 -8.00
C ASP A 107 1.85 12.78 -6.49
N LEU A 108 2.63 11.79 -6.06
CA LEU A 108 3.02 11.57 -4.68
C LEU A 108 4.39 12.20 -4.46
N LEU A 109 4.42 13.39 -3.86
CA LEU A 109 5.68 14.07 -3.59
C LEU A 109 6.27 13.61 -2.26
N PRO A 110 7.59 13.36 -2.21
CA PRO A 110 8.27 12.95 -0.99
C PRO A 110 8.31 14.09 0.03
N ILE A 111 8.27 13.71 1.30
CA ILE A 111 8.34 14.63 2.43
C ILE A 111 9.80 14.73 2.87
N PRO A 112 10.31 15.91 3.27
CA PRO A 112 11.65 16.04 3.85
C PRO A 112 11.82 15.14 5.09
N PHE A 113 12.92 14.40 5.18
CA PHE A 113 13.20 13.48 6.30
C PHE A 113 13.78 14.24 7.48
N ARG A 114 12.96 15.04 8.13
CA ARG A 114 13.32 15.98 9.19
C ARG A 114 12.51 15.74 10.45
N GLU A 115 13.03 16.19 11.59
CA GLU A 115 12.35 16.03 12.88
C GLU A 115 11.03 16.83 12.95
N ASP A 116 10.98 18.02 12.35
CA ASP A 116 9.75 18.81 12.27
C ASP A 116 8.68 18.14 11.40
N SER A 117 9.07 17.51 10.29
CA SER A 117 8.18 16.71 9.47
C SER A 117 7.62 15.50 10.24
N VAL A 118 8.46 14.80 11.01
CA VAL A 118 8.00 13.69 11.88
C VAL A 118 6.91 14.17 12.84
N LYS A 119 7.13 15.27 13.55
CA LYS A 119 6.16 15.84 14.52
C LYS A 119 4.85 16.22 13.84
N HIS A 120 4.95 16.92 12.69
CA HIS A 120 3.80 17.37 11.93
C HIS A 120 2.93 16.17 11.46
N ILE A 121 3.56 15.21 10.81
CA ILE A 121 2.86 14.03 10.27
C ILE A 121 2.28 13.18 11.39
N SER A 122 3.03 12.94 12.46
CA SER A 122 2.56 12.15 13.60
C SER A 122 1.33 12.77 14.26
N LEU A 123 1.28 14.12 14.37
CA LEU A 123 0.10 14.81 14.85
C LEU A 123 -1.11 14.58 13.93
N ARG A 124 -0.91 14.73 12.61
CA ARG A 124 -1.99 14.54 11.62
C ARG A 124 -2.51 13.11 11.61
N ILE A 125 -1.62 12.11 11.67
CA ILE A 125 -1.99 10.70 11.77
C ILE A 125 -2.86 10.47 13.01
N ARG A 126 -2.47 10.98 14.18
CA ARG A 126 -3.29 10.85 15.39
C ARG A 126 -4.67 11.46 15.21
N GLN A 127 -4.76 12.67 14.65
CA GLN A 127 -6.04 13.33 14.35
C GLN A 127 -6.93 12.49 13.43
N VAL A 128 -6.35 11.87 12.39
CA VAL A 128 -7.07 10.99 11.46
C VAL A 128 -7.55 9.73 12.18
N GLN A 129 -6.68 9.07 12.95
CA GLN A 129 -7.02 7.87 13.72
C GLN A 129 -8.15 8.14 14.74
N ASP A 130 -8.06 9.26 15.46
CA ASP A 130 -9.08 9.69 16.41
C ASP A 130 -10.42 9.97 15.73
N PHE A 131 -10.39 10.68 14.58
CA PHE A 131 -11.61 10.98 13.82
C PHE A 131 -12.25 9.73 13.22
N LEU A 132 -11.44 8.86 12.59
CA LEU A 132 -11.94 7.62 11.98
C LEU A 132 -12.29 6.54 13.01
N GLU A 133 -11.75 6.63 14.24
CA GLU A 133 -11.87 5.62 15.31
C GLU A 133 -11.26 4.27 14.89
N MET A 134 -10.16 4.32 14.15
CA MET A 134 -9.43 3.12 13.73
C MET A 134 -7.95 3.44 13.48
N PRO A 135 -7.06 2.45 13.58
CA PRO A 135 -5.66 2.62 13.20
C PRO A 135 -5.50 2.96 11.72
N LEU A 136 -4.58 3.86 11.40
CA LEU A 136 -4.11 4.13 10.04
C LEU A 136 -2.84 3.32 9.79
N ALA A 137 -2.68 2.77 8.59
CA ALA A 137 -1.39 2.30 8.10
C ALA A 137 -0.81 3.33 7.11
N ILE A 138 0.47 3.64 7.22
CA ILE A 138 1.18 4.51 6.27
C ILE A 138 2.04 3.66 5.34
N GLU A 139 2.16 4.07 4.10
CA GLU A 139 2.96 3.39 3.08
C GLU A 139 4.29 4.10 2.83
N ASN A 140 5.36 3.31 2.70
CA ASN A 140 6.64 3.79 2.17
C ASN A 140 6.53 3.99 0.66
N VAL A 141 6.56 5.24 0.20
CA VAL A 141 6.37 5.60 -1.21
C VAL A 141 7.68 5.61 -1.99
N SER A 142 7.60 5.39 -3.31
CA SER A 142 8.72 5.64 -4.21
C SER A 142 8.91 7.15 -4.45
N TYR A 143 10.16 7.58 -4.65
CA TYR A 143 10.48 8.97 -4.98
C TYR A 143 11.68 9.05 -5.92
N TYR A 144 11.78 10.16 -6.69
CA TYR A 144 12.68 10.28 -7.84
C TYR A 144 13.60 11.50 -7.76
N THR A 145 13.50 12.28 -6.72
CA THR A 145 14.32 13.46 -6.48
C THR A 145 15.06 13.33 -5.15
N SER A 146 16.16 14.05 -5.00
CA SER A 146 16.81 14.17 -3.70
C SER A 146 15.86 14.82 -2.69
N VAL A 147 15.79 14.26 -1.51
CA VAL A 147 14.98 14.77 -0.39
C VAL A 147 15.92 15.44 0.61
N GLU A 148 15.53 16.60 1.15
CA GLU A 148 16.24 17.20 2.27
C GLU A 148 16.13 16.27 3.49
N ALA A 149 17.26 15.86 4.06
CA ALA A 149 17.28 14.83 5.07
C ALA A 149 18.22 15.18 6.25
N GLU A 150 17.68 15.10 7.46
CA GLU A 150 18.42 15.10 8.74
C GLU A 150 18.60 13.67 9.26
N MET A 151 17.85 12.71 8.69
CA MET A 151 17.88 11.30 9.06
C MET A 151 17.66 10.41 7.82
N SER A 152 17.91 9.13 7.94
CA SER A 152 17.59 8.17 6.86
C SER A 152 16.08 8.00 6.68
N GLU A 153 15.63 7.58 5.48
CA GLU A 153 14.23 7.26 5.19
C GLU A 153 13.65 6.26 6.21
N SER A 154 14.39 5.18 6.51
CA SER A 154 13.93 4.20 7.47
C SER A 154 13.82 4.76 8.90
N ALA A 155 14.74 5.63 9.34
CA ALA A 155 14.62 6.32 10.62
C ALA A 155 13.40 7.26 10.64
N PHE A 156 13.14 7.96 9.54
CA PHE A 156 11.97 8.83 9.40
C PHE A 156 10.66 8.05 9.56
N ILE A 157 10.52 6.93 8.86
CA ILE A 157 9.33 6.05 8.96
C ILE A 157 9.20 5.48 10.39
N ASN A 158 10.29 4.97 10.99
CA ASN A 158 10.28 4.45 12.35
C ASN A 158 9.84 5.50 13.38
N ASN A 159 10.33 6.73 13.26
CA ASN A 159 9.96 7.82 14.16
C ASN A 159 8.47 8.15 14.04
N ILE A 160 7.94 8.24 12.81
CA ILE A 160 6.51 8.50 12.58
C ILE A 160 5.66 7.37 13.17
N VAL A 161 5.99 6.11 12.90
CA VAL A 161 5.26 4.95 13.44
C VAL A 161 5.27 4.96 14.97
N THR A 162 6.43 5.25 15.56
CA THR A 162 6.59 5.30 17.02
C THR A 162 5.80 6.44 17.65
N GLU A 163 5.89 7.66 17.08
CA GLU A 163 5.25 8.83 17.66
C GLU A 163 3.74 8.86 17.44
N SER A 164 3.26 8.40 16.29
CA SER A 164 1.84 8.42 15.97
C SER A 164 1.07 7.20 16.46
N GLY A 165 1.78 6.09 16.71
CA GLY A 165 1.18 4.80 17.02
C GLY A 165 0.47 4.15 15.82
N CYS A 166 0.73 4.61 14.59
CA CYS A 166 0.14 4.03 13.39
C CYS A 166 0.77 2.68 13.03
N ASN A 167 0.18 2.01 12.08
CA ASN A 167 0.70 0.82 11.44
C ASN A 167 1.47 1.16 10.17
N LEU A 168 2.03 0.14 9.53
CA LEU A 168 2.76 0.24 8.26
C LEU A 168 2.06 -0.62 7.20
N LEU A 169 1.86 -0.07 6.02
CA LEU A 169 1.78 -0.79 4.77
C LEU A 169 3.17 -0.82 4.18
N LEU A 170 3.75 -2.00 4.05
CA LEU A 170 5.08 -2.15 3.47
C LEU A 170 4.98 -2.47 1.98
N ASP A 171 5.33 -1.51 1.13
CA ASP A 171 5.52 -1.78 -0.28
C ASP A 171 6.96 -2.23 -0.56
N VAL A 172 7.11 -3.49 -0.95
CA VAL A 172 8.41 -4.12 -1.22
C VAL A 172 8.96 -3.68 -2.59
N ASN A 173 8.09 -3.35 -3.54
CA ASN A 173 8.52 -2.81 -4.82
C ASN A 173 9.10 -1.40 -4.65
N ASN A 174 8.49 -0.54 -3.82
CA ASN A 174 8.99 0.79 -3.52
C ASN A 174 10.36 0.76 -2.81
N VAL A 175 10.55 -0.19 -1.90
CA VAL A 175 11.88 -0.43 -1.30
C VAL A 175 12.92 -0.77 -2.37
N PHE A 176 12.57 -1.64 -3.33
CA PHE A 176 13.46 -2.02 -4.43
C PHE A 176 13.72 -0.84 -5.38
N VAL A 177 12.68 -0.10 -5.75
CA VAL A 177 12.77 1.08 -6.63
C VAL A 177 13.67 2.15 -5.99
N ASN A 178 13.40 2.51 -4.75
CA ASN A 178 14.19 3.52 -4.03
C ASN A 178 15.64 3.06 -3.83
N GLY A 179 15.86 1.79 -3.45
CA GLY A 179 17.20 1.22 -3.34
C GLY A 179 18.01 1.33 -4.64
N SER A 180 17.37 1.05 -5.78
CA SER A 180 17.97 1.18 -7.10
C SER A 180 18.26 2.63 -7.48
N ASN A 181 17.31 3.55 -7.23
CA ASN A 181 17.41 4.95 -7.64
C ASN A 181 18.33 5.78 -6.73
N HIS A 182 18.38 5.48 -5.44
CA HIS A 182 19.13 6.24 -4.44
C HIS A 182 20.38 5.51 -3.93
N GLY A 183 20.67 4.30 -4.43
CA GLY A 183 21.93 3.60 -4.19
C GLY A 183 22.08 2.99 -2.81
N TYR A 184 20.99 2.57 -2.16
CA TYR A 184 21.04 1.84 -0.89
C TYR A 184 20.67 0.34 -1.07
N ASP A 185 21.11 -0.49 -0.13
CA ASP A 185 20.78 -1.91 -0.13
C ASP A 185 19.34 -2.13 0.38
N PRO A 186 18.41 -2.62 -0.48
CA PRO A 186 17.02 -2.85 -0.08
C PRO A 186 16.88 -3.90 1.04
N TYR A 187 17.80 -4.86 1.17
CA TYR A 187 17.77 -5.84 2.25
C TYR A 187 18.11 -5.20 3.60
N GLN A 188 19.13 -4.34 3.63
CA GLN A 188 19.46 -3.57 4.84
C GLN A 188 18.32 -2.60 5.21
N PHE A 189 17.65 -2.01 4.22
CA PHE A 189 16.48 -1.18 4.47
C PHE A 189 15.38 -1.97 5.18
N ILE A 190 15.02 -3.15 4.67
CA ILE A 190 14.04 -4.05 5.32
C ILE A 190 14.44 -4.38 6.76
N ASP A 191 15.71 -4.64 7.03
CA ASP A 191 16.20 -4.96 8.38
C ASP A 191 16.04 -3.81 9.39
N THR A 192 15.90 -2.57 8.90
CA THR A 192 15.70 -1.38 9.74
C THR A 192 14.24 -0.96 9.88
N MET A 193 13.31 -1.59 9.16
CA MET A 193 11.90 -1.24 9.21
C MET A 193 11.18 -1.81 10.45
N PRO A 194 10.10 -1.16 10.94
CA PRO A 194 9.32 -1.64 12.07
C PRO A 194 8.38 -2.77 11.63
N LEU A 195 8.95 -3.96 11.33
CA LEU A 195 8.25 -5.08 10.73
C LEU A 195 7.12 -5.65 11.61
N ASP A 196 7.17 -5.43 12.92
CA ASP A 196 6.10 -5.77 13.85
C ASP A 196 4.85 -4.89 13.72
N LYS A 197 4.97 -3.76 13.03
CA LYS A 197 3.88 -2.81 12.73
C LYS A 197 3.26 -3.00 11.35
N VAL A 198 3.82 -3.87 10.53
CA VAL A 198 3.28 -4.11 9.19
C VAL A 198 1.92 -4.81 9.28
N THR A 199 0.90 -4.18 8.69
CA THR A 199 -0.47 -4.70 8.63
C THR A 199 -0.68 -5.56 7.39
N TYR A 200 -0.11 -5.16 6.26
CA TYR A 200 -0.11 -5.90 5.01
C TYR A 200 1.01 -5.40 4.09
N ILE A 201 1.26 -6.13 3.02
CA ILE A 201 2.35 -5.88 2.07
C ILE A 201 1.77 -5.59 0.68
N HIS A 202 2.31 -4.58 -0.01
CA HIS A 202 2.14 -4.38 -1.44
C HIS A 202 3.27 -5.03 -2.23
N MET A 203 2.90 -5.63 -3.35
CA MET A 203 3.78 -6.21 -4.35
C MET A 203 3.35 -5.72 -5.73
N ALA A 204 4.25 -5.06 -6.45
CA ALA A 204 3.99 -4.48 -7.75
C ALA A 204 5.16 -4.70 -8.72
N GLY A 205 4.93 -4.40 -9.98
CA GLY A 205 5.99 -4.29 -10.98
C GLY A 205 6.31 -2.84 -11.30
N HIS A 206 7.51 -2.60 -11.76
CA HIS A 206 8.04 -1.28 -12.09
C HIS A 206 8.64 -1.25 -13.49
N LYS A 207 8.85 -0.06 -14.06
CA LYS A 207 9.45 0.12 -15.37
C LYS A 207 10.84 0.75 -15.26
N ARG A 208 11.84 0.10 -15.83
CA ARG A 208 13.16 0.70 -16.02
C ARG A 208 13.13 1.60 -17.27
N ILE A 209 13.38 2.89 -17.11
CA ILE A 209 13.39 3.88 -18.19
C ILE A 209 14.80 4.36 -18.56
N ALA A 210 15.77 4.17 -17.65
CA ALA A 210 17.19 4.44 -17.89
C ALA A 210 18.05 3.42 -17.11
N PRO A 211 19.35 3.30 -17.38
CA PRO A 211 20.23 2.39 -16.64
C PRO A 211 20.21 2.61 -15.12
N ASP A 212 20.03 3.85 -14.70
CA ASP A 212 20.06 4.34 -13.32
C ASP A 212 18.68 4.86 -12.82
N LEU A 213 17.60 4.63 -13.60
CA LEU A 213 16.27 5.11 -13.22
C LEU A 213 15.18 4.06 -13.45
N ILE A 214 14.50 3.72 -12.38
CA ILE A 214 13.33 2.86 -12.36
C ILE A 214 12.14 3.70 -11.88
N ILE A 215 11.01 3.56 -12.55
CA ILE A 215 9.75 4.21 -12.17
C ILE A 215 8.78 3.16 -11.66
N ASP A 216 8.25 3.39 -10.48
CA ASP A 216 7.18 2.62 -9.89
C ASP A 216 5.89 2.88 -10.67
N THR A 217 5.51 1.94 -11.48
CA THR A 217 4.40 2.13 -12.42
C THR A 217 3.20 1.24 -12.12
N HIS A 218 3.39 0.15 -11.37
CA HIS A 218 2.37 -0.87 -11.14
C HIS A 218 1.73 -1.43 -12.43
N GLY A 219 2.38 -1.21 -13.58
CA GLY A 219 1.91 -1.61 -14.90
C GLY A 219 2.68 -2.77 -15.53
N GLU A 220 3.73 -3.25 -14.88
CA GLU A 220 4.63 -4.30 -15.37
C GLU A 220 4.54 -5.54 -14.48
N ALA A 221 5.04 -6.68 -14.98
CA ALA A 221 5.16 -7.89 -14.17
C ALA A 221 6.20 -7.73 -13.06
N ILE A 222 5.98 -8.38 -11.92
CA ILE A 222 6.95 -8.42 -10.83
C ILE A 222 8.20 -9.15 -11.29
N ILE A 223 9.36 -8.55 -11.12
CA ILE A 223 10.65 -9.15 -11.49
C ILE A 223 11.21 -10.05 -10.39
N GLU A 224 12.05 -10.99 -10.75
CA GLU A 224 12.64 -11.97 -9.81
C GLU A 224 13.35 -11.32 -8.60
N PRO A 225 14.15 -10.24 -8.73
CA PRO A 225 14.76 -9.59 -7.57
C PRO A 225 13.75 -9.06 -6.53
N VAL A 226 12.58 -8.59 -6.98
CA VAL A 226 11.50 -8.14 -6.07
C VAL A 226 10.85 -9.34 -5.36
N TYR A 227 10.64 -10.47 -6.04
CA TYR A 227 10.22 -11.72 -5.39
C TYR A 227 11.25 -12.22 -4.35
N GLN A 228 12.55 -12.08 -4.62
CA GLN A 228 13.61 -12.46 -3.67
C GLN A 228 13.60 -11.56 -2.44
N LEU A 229 13.44 -10.25 -2.62
CA LEU A 229 13.29 -9.29 -1.52
C LEU A 229 12.04 -9.59 -0.69
N PHE A 230 10.93 -9.95 -1.34
CA PHE A 230 9.70 -10.37 -0.67
C PHE A 230 9.90 -11.66 0.17
N ASP A 231 10.54 -12.72 -0.39
CA ASP A 231 10.86 -13.94 0.36
C ASP A 231 11.74 -13.64 1.58
N TYR A 232 12.69 -12.71 1.42
CA TYR A 232 13.54 -12.24 2.53
C TYR A 232 12.74 -11.53 3.61
N THR A 233 11.88 -10.59 3.22
CA THR A 233 11.02 -9.82 4.12
C THR A 233 10.15 -10.75 4.97
N LEU A 234 9.49 -11.72 4.33
CA LEU A 234 8.61 -12.66 5.02
C LEU A 234 9.31 -13.56 6.04
N LYS A 235 10.63 -13.79 5.94
CA LYS A 235 11.40 -14.52 6.95
C LYS A 235 11.67 -13.70 8.21
N LYS A 236 11.52 -12.38 8.13
CA LYS A 236 11.85 -11.44 9.21
C LYS A 236 10.64 -11.01 10.03
N MET A 237 9.43 -11.32 9.56
CA MET A 237 8.19 -10.80 10.16
C MET A 237 7.11 -11.86 10.29
N ASN A 238 6.13 -11.58 11.14
CA ASN A 238 4.93 -12.42 11.21
C ASN A 238 4.14 -12.37 9.90
N PRO A 239 3.46 -13.47 9.53
CA PRO A 239 2.64 -13.50 8.32
C PRO A 239 1.51 -12.46 8.34
N VAL A 240 1.42 -11.69 7.27
CA VAL A 240 0.37 -10.69 7.02
C VAL A 240 -0.25 -10.91 5.64
N PRO A 241 -1.42 -10.31 5.33
CA PRO A 241 -1.95 -10.27 3.98
C PRO A 241 -0.99 -9.64 2.97
N VAL A 242 -1.03 -10.09 1.73
CA VAL A 242 -0.20 -9.57 0.62
C VAL A 242 -1.11 -9.19 -0.52
N LEU A 243 -0.95 -7.99 -1.05
CA LEU A 243 -1.69 -7.49 -2.21
C LEU A 243 -0.81 -7.51 -3.46
N LEU A 244 -1.34 -8.00 -4.56
CA LEU A 244 -0.81 -7.67 -5.89
C LEU A 244 -1.44 -6.36 -6.34
N GLU A 245 -0.61 -5.34 -6.53
CA GLU A 245 -1.04 -4.07 -7.07
C GLU A 245 -0.78 -3.99 -8.57
N ARG A 246 -1.83 -3.68 -9.32
CA ARG A 246 -1.77 -3.48 -10.76
C ARG A 246 -2.73 -2.36 -11.14
N ASP A 247 -2.20 -1.26 -11.67
CA ASP A 247 -2.99 -0.04 -11.91
C ASP A 247 -3.37 0.16 -13.37
N PHE A 248 -2.54 -0.33 -14.28
CA PHE A 248 -2.78 -0.28 -15.73
C PHE A 248 -2.00 -1.38 -16.44
N ASN A 249 -2.05 -1.44 -17.78
CA ASN A 249 -1.46 -2.51 -18.58
C ASN A 249 -1.85 -3.89 -18.06
N PHE A 250 -3.15 -4.08 -17.78
CA PHE A 250 -3.63 -5.36 -17.27
C PHE A 250 -3.27 -6.47 -18.24
N PRO A 251 -2.51 -7.48 -17.80
CA PRO A 251 -2.21 -8.65 -18.63
C PRO A 251 -3.45 -9.53 -18.78
N GLU A 252 -3.34 -10.57 -19.58
CA GLU A 252 -4.40 -11.58 -19.63
C GLU A 252 -4.66 -12.18 -18.24
N ILE A 253 -5.91 -12.54 -17.96
CA ILE A 253 -6.33 -13.12 -16.66
C ILE A 253 -5.47 -14.32 -16.25
N LYS A 254 -4.97 -15.08 -17.22
CA LYS A 254 -4.06 -16.21 -16.98
C LYS A 254 -2.74 -15.75 -16.35
N GLU A 255 -2.16 -14.66 -16.82
CA GLU A 255 -0.89 -14.12 -16.32
C GLU A 255 -1.08 -13.53 -14.93
N LEU A 256 -2.17 -12.77 -14.73
CA LEU A 256 -2.53 -12.22 -13.42
C LEU A 256 -2.71 -13.32 -12.36
N LYS A 257 -3.35 -14.45 -12.73
CA LYS A 257 -3.44 -15.64 -11.88
C LYS A 257 -2.08 -16.27 -11.57
N ALA A 258 -1.16 -16.24 -12.54
CA ALA A 258 0.19 -16.78 -12.32
C ALA A 258 0.97 -15.93 -11.31
N GLU A 259 0.88 -14.59 -11.37
CA GLU A 259 1.48 -13.68 -10.38
C GLU A 259 0.88 -13.92 -8.98
N LEU A 260 -0.46 -13.96 -8.84
CA LEU A 260 -1.12 -14.28 -7.57
C LEU A 260 -0.68 -15.65 -7.01
N SER A 261 -0.51 -16.64 -7.88
CA SER A 261 -0.07 -17.98 -7.48
C SER A 261 1.40 -17.98 -7.04
N ALA A 262 2.26 -17.20 -7.68
CA ALA A 262 3.67 -17.03 -7.29
C ALA A 262 3.78 -16.40 -5.90
N LEU A 263 3.06 -15.31 -5.65
CA LEU A 263 2.99 -14.67 -4.33
C LEU A 263 2.49 -15.64 -3.27
N LYS A 264 1.41 -16.37 -3.55
CA LYS A 264 0.84 -17.37 -2.64
C LYS A 264 1.81 -18.50 -2.30
N LYS A 265 2.59 -18.95 -3.28
CA LYS A 265 3.61 -19.99 -3.10
C LYS A 265 4.72 -19.51 -2.16
N ILE A 266 5.24 -18.30 -2.37
CA ILE A 266 6.30 -17.71 -1.53
C ILE A 266 5.77 -17.48 -0.11
N ALA A 267 4.60 -16.89 0.02
CA ALA A 267 4.00 -16.58 1.32
C ALA A 267 3.70 -17.86 2.14
N ASN A 268 3.14 -18.91 1.52
CA ASN A 268 2.88 -20.17 2.19
C ASN A 268 4.14 -20.93 2.59
N LYS A 269 5.23 -20.83 1.81
CA LYS A 269 6.55 -21.37 2.17
C LYS A 269 7.04 -20.76 3.49
N ASN A 270 6.87 -19.45 3.66
CA ASN A 270 7.31 -18.73 4.85
C ASN A 270 6.38 -18.95 6.06
N LEU A 271 5.08 -19.19 5.87
CA LEU A 271 4.20 -19.65 6.95
C LEU A 271 4.71 -20.93 7.60
N ASN A 272 5.14 -21.91 6.79
CA ASN A 272 5.69 -23.17 7.28
C ASN A 272 7.03 -22.96 8.00
N TYR A 273 7.85 -22.02 7.56
CA TYR A 273 9.11 -21.67 8.21
C TYR A 273 8.85 -21.16 9.65
N HIS A 274 7.94 -20.22 9.85
CA HIS A 274 7.57 -19.69 11.17
C HIS A 274 6.87 -20.70 12.09
N ALA A 275 6.25 -21.73 11.52
CA ALA A 275 5.63 -22.80 12.32
C ALA A 275 6.64 -23.81 12.89
N ILE A 276 7.86 -23.82 12.38
CA ILE A 276 8.92 -24.78 12.76
C ILE A 276 9.97 -24.12 13.66
N HIS A 277 10.15 -22.84 13.59
CA HIS A 277 11.08 -22.03 14.36
C HIS A 277 10.37 -21.06 15.31
#